data_71ee874be1eb7de508964caae18b7050
#
_entry.id   71ee874be1eb7de508964caae18b7050
#
_cell.length_a   1.000
_cell.length_b   1.000
_cell.length_c   1.000
_cell.angle_alpha   90.00
_cell.angle_beta   90.00
_cell.angle_gamma   90.00
#
_symmetry.space_group_name_H-M   'P 1'
#
loop_
_entity.id
_entity.type
_entity.pdbx_description
1 polymer ?
#
loop_
_entity_poly.entity_id
_entity_poly.type
_entity_poly.pdbx_seq_one_letter_code
_entity_poly.pdbx_strand_id
1 'polypeptide(L)'
;MTTILALDTSGPVCSVALLSGQALRYEARALNKLTHSASLMPMVDEALRRADIDKASLTHIAAVVGPGSFTGVRIGVAAAQGIARALGLPCIAVNALEAMAHWVAQPGLTVCPIRDARSGQVYGAAFRDGQRLMEDCAMKLPDYLRAVGSLSNQLYFLGDGAAIQGEAIRQALGARAVIAPAHLLQPGAAAAAALAFKKMDEAVEPGRLMPVYLRAPQAVRQLERRDG
;
A
#
# COMPACT_ATOMS: atom_id res chain seq x y z
N MET A 1 16.10 19.56 7.17
CA MET A 1 16.02 18.55 6.08
C MET A 1 14.80 17.68 6.35
N THR A 2 13.97 17.38 5.36
CA THR A 2 12.76 16.55 5.55
C THR A 2 13.16 15.11 5.79
N THR A 3 12.69 14.49 6.88
CA THR A 3 12.91 13.08 7.19
C THR A 3 11.55 12.41 7.49
N ILE A 4 11.18 11.43 6.67
CA ILE A 4 9.88 10.75 6.71
C ILE A 4 10.08 9.31 7.18
N LEU A 5 9.34 8.92 8.21
CA LEU A 5 9.14 7.51 8.58
C LEU A 5 7.83 7.03 7.93
N ALA A 6 7.92 6.03 7.06
CA ALA A 6 6.76 5.46 6.38
C ALA A 6 6.47 4.03 6.86
N LEU A 7 5.19 3.74 7.06
CA LEU A 7 4.67 2.46 7.55
C LEU A 7 3.68 1.86 6.56
N ASP A 8 3.85 0.60 6.17
CA ASP A 8 2.87 -0.16 5.41
C ASP A 8 2.60 -1.53 6.04
N THR A 9 1.36 -1.70 6.47
CA THR A 9 0.80 -2.95 7.00
C THR A 9 -0.50 -3.32 6.27
N SER A 10 -0.76 -2.70 5.12
CA SER A 10 -2.03 -2.82 4.40
C SER A 10 -2.19 -4.14 3.66
N GLY A 11 -1.10 -4.89 3.44
CA GLY A 11 -1.05 -6.20 2.80
C GLY A 11 -0.46 -7.30 3.69
N PRO A 12 -0.01 -8.41 3.10
CA PRO A 12 0.63 -9.50 3.86
C PRO A 12 2.04 -9.14 4.37
N VAL A 13 2.68 -8.17 3.75
CA VAL A 13 4.01 -7.68 4.15
C VAL A 13 3.86 -6.58 5.19
N CYS A 14 4.59 -6.67 6.28
CA CYS A 14 4.86 -5.57 7.20
C CYS A 14 6.12 -4.85 6.74
N SER A 15 6.07 -3.54 6.53
CA SER A 15 7.25 -2.80 6.09
C SER A 15 7.36 -1.41 6.69
N VAL A 16 8.61 -0.96 6.82
CA VAL A 16 9.02 0.32 7.36
C VAL A 16 10.09 0.90 6.45
N ALA A 17 10.03 2.20 6.17
CA ALA A 17 11.06 2.90 5.42
C ALA A 17 11.37 4.26 6.04
N LEU A 18 12.62 4.68 5.92
CA LEU A 18 13.11 6.01 6.27
C LEU A 18 13.63 6.71 5.02
N LEU A 19 13.06 7.85 4.71
CA LEU A 19 13.46 8.72 3.61
C LEU A 19 13.99 10.04 4.19
N SER A 20 15.17 10.50 3.75
CA SER A 20 15.75 11.78 4.14
C SER A 20 16.00 12.63 2.89
N GLY A 21 15.24 13.71 2.72
CA GLY A 21 15.10 14.37 1.43
C GLY A 21 14.53 13.39 0.41
N GLN A 22 15.25 13.14 -0.68
CA GLN A 22 14.89 12.13 -1.69
C GLN A 22 15.69 10.82 -1.56
N ALA A 23 16.56 10.71 -0.55
CA ALA A 23 17.41 9.53 -0.36
C ALA A 23 16.70 8.51 0.55
N LEU A 24 16.50 7.30 0.06
CA LEU A 24 16.09 6.17 0.88
C LEU A 24 17.27 5.78 1.79
N ARG A 25 17.08 5.94 3.10
CA ARG A 25 18.10 5.65 4.12
C ARG A 25 17.99 4.23 4.63
N TYR A 26 16.78 3.71 4.71
CA TYR A 26 16.53 2.35 5.17
C TYR A 26 15.17 1.87 4.68
N GLU A 27 15.09 0.58 4.37
CA GLU A 27 13.83 -0.15 4.21
C GLU A 27 13.97 -1.55 4.79
N ALA A 28 12.95 -1.98 5.52
CA ALA A 28 12.77 -3.38 5.92
C ALA A 28 11.38 -3.87 5.53
N ARG A 29 11.34 -5.12 5.07
CA ARG A 29 10.09 -5.83 4.71
C ARG A 29 10.09 -7.19 5.36
N ALA A 30 9.01 -7.56 6.01
CA ALA A 30 8.82 -8.85 6.63
C ALA A 30 7.53 -9.52 6.13
N LEU A 31 7.68 -10.68 5.51
CA LEU A 31 6.60 -11.60 5.19
C LEU A 31 6.80 -12.85 6.04
N ASN A 32 6.26 -12.84 7.24
CA ASN A 32 6.44 -13.91 8.23
C ASN A 32 5.10 -14.31 8.86
N LYS A 33 5.13 -15.28 9.79
CA LYS A 33 3.94 -15.75 10.50
C LYS A 33 3.54 -14.84 11.68
N LEU A 34 4.34 -13.82 12.01
CA LEU A 34 4.02 -12.89 13.09
C LEU A 34 2.93 -11.92 12.66
N THR A 35 2.15 -11.45 13.62
CA THR A 35 1.18 -10.39 13.38
C THR A 35 1.90 -9.06 13.12
N HIS A 36 1.29 -8.18 12.33
CA HIS A 36 1.85 -6.85 12.08
C HIS A 36 2.06 -6.06 13.39
N SER A 37 1.17 -6.23 14.37
CA SER A 37 1.30 -5.60 15.69
C SER A 37 2.54 -6.04 16.46
N ALA A 38 2.98 -7.29 16.29
CA ALA A 38 4.21 -7.78 16.91
C ALA A 38 5.48 -7.35 16.16
N SER A 39 5.37 -7.15 14.83
CA SER A 39 6.54 -6.88 13.98
C SER A 39 6.84 -5.39 13.81
N LEU A 40 5.80 -4.53 13.75
CA LEU A 40 5.93 -3.16 13.27
C LEU A 40 6.84 -2.29 14.15
N MET A 41 6.61 -2.24 15.46
CA MET A 41 7.40 -1.36 16.35
C MET A 41 8.87 -1.79 16.46
N PRO A 42 9.20 -3.09 16.61
CA PRO A 42 10.60 -3.53 16.51
C PRO A 42 11.27 -3.15 15.18
N MET A 43 10.54 -3.18 14.04
CA MET A 43 11.08 -2.76 12.75
C MET A 43 11.31 -1.23 12.70
N VAL A 44 10.47 -0.42 13.35
CA VAL A 44 10.68 1.03 13.47
C VAL A 44 11.96 1.34 14.26
N ASP A 45 12.15 0.69 15.42
CA ASP A 45 13.35 0.86 16.24
C ASP A 45 14.61 0.44 15.47
N GLU A 46 14.55 -0.70 14.79
CA GLU A 46 15.64 -1.17 13.94
C GLU A 46 15.96 -0.19 12.81
N ALA A 47 14.92 0.35 12.15
CA ALA A 47 15.09 1.31 11.07
C ALA A 47 15.83 2.56 11.53
N LEU A 48 15.43 3.17 12.62
CA LEU A 48 16.08 4.37 13.18
C LEU A 48 17.53 4.08 13.55
N ARG A 49 17.77 2.97 14.26
CA ARG A 49 19.11 2.56 14.68
C ARG A 49 20.05 2.27 13.49
N ARG A 50 19.58 1.53 12.47
CA ARG A 50 20.38 1.15 11.30
C ARG A 50 20.63 2.30 10.36
N ALA A 51 19.70 3.22 10.24
CA ALA A 51 19.86 4.42 9.43
C ALA A 51 20.70 5.51 10.13
N ASP A 52 21.05 5.33 11.41
CA ASP A 52 21.69 6.35 12.26
C ASP A 52 20.88 7.66 12.25
N ILE A 53 19.57 7.53 12.43
CA ILE A 53 18.63 8.65 12.46
C ILE A 53 18.01 8.77 13.85
N ASP A 54 18.24 9.92 14.50
CA ASP A 54 17.55 10.24 15.75
C ASP A 54 16.07 10.49 15.47
N LYS A 55 15.20 9.92 16.29
CA LYS A 55 13.74 10.14 16.25
C LYS A 55 13.36 11.63 16.30
N ALA A 56 14.16 12.45 16.96
CA ALA A 56 13.97 13.90 17.03
C ALA A 56 14.19 14.59 15.67
N SER A 57 14.88 13.96 14.74
CA SER A 57 15.09 14.48 13.38
C SER A 57 13.98 14.13 12.40
N LEU A 58 13.02 13.28 12.80
CA LEU A 58 11.82 12.99 12.01
C LEU A 58 10.99 14.28 11.87
N THR A 59 10.42 14.47 10.68
CA THR A 59 9.57 15.63 10.38
C THR A 59 8.13 15.23 10.06
N HIS A 60 7.92 14.03 9.54
CA HIS A 60 6.60 13.51 9.15
C HIS A 60 6.53 12.01 9.40
N ILE A 61 5.31 11.53 9.68
CA ILE A 61 5.00 10.10 9.71
C ILE A 61 4.03 9.80 8.57
N ALA A 62 4.41 8.92 7.66
CA ALA A 62 3.54 8.46 6.59
C ALA A 62 2.97 7.07 6.92
N ALA A 63 1.71 6.85 6.60
CA ALA A 63 1.10 5.52 6.69
C ALA A 63 0.28 5.20 5.46
N VAL A 64 0.35 3.93 5.04
CA VAL A 64 -0.56 3.41 4.02
C VAL A 64 -1.92 3.19 4.66
N VAL A 65 -2.91 3.98 4.20
CA VAL A 65 -4.26 4.03 4.78
C VAL A 65 -5.24 3.06 4.11
N GLY A 66 -4.81 2.31 3.13
CA GLY A 66 -5.63 1.36 2.35
C GLY A 66 -5.76 1.76 0.87
N PRO A 67 -6.52 1.00 0.08
CA PRO A 67 -7.31 -0.18 0.47
C PRO A 67 -6.42 -1.41 0.78
N GLY A 68 -6.93 -2.31 1.63
CA GLY A 68 -6.19 -3.52 2.00
C GLY A 68 -6.82 -4.29 3.16
N SER A 69 -5.98 -5.01 3.91
CA SER A 69 -6.36 -5.73 5.12
C SER A 69 -6.95 -4.80 6.16
N PHE A 70 -8.20 -5.03 6.55
CA PHE A 70 -8.90 -4.23 7.56
C PHE A 70 -8.13 -4.09 8.88
N THR A 71 -7.61 -5.22 9.39
CA THR A 71 -6.79 -5.24 10.62
C THR A 71 -5.42 -4.61 10.38
N GLY A 72 -4.78 -4.96 9.26
CA GLY A 72 -3.45 -4.46 8.94
C GLY A 72 -3.42 -2.93 8.82
N VAL A 73 -4.30 -2.35 8.03
CA VAL A 73 -4.40 -0.88 7.86
C VAL A 73 -4.57 -0.17 9.20
N ARG A 74 -5.43 -0.70 10.08
CA ARG A 74 -5.64 -0.12 11.42
C ARG A 74 -4.38 -0.14 12.28
N ILE A 75 -3.60 -1.22 12.23
CA ILE A 75 -2.34 -1.32 12.97
C ILE A 75 -1.37 -0.23 12.52
N GLY A 76 -1.16 -0.08 11.20
CA GLY A 76 -0.27 0.94 10.65
C GLY A 76 -0.70 2.36 10.96
N VAL A 77 -1.99 2.66 10.77
CA VAL A 77 -2.57 3.99 11.07
C VAL A 77 -2.45 4.32 12.56
N ALA A 78 -2.82 3.37 13.45
CA ALA A 78 -2.72 3.58 14.90
C ALA A 78 -1.27 3.79 15.37
N ALA A 79 -0.32 3.02 14.83
CA ALA A 79 1.10 3.20 15.10
C ALA A 79 1.61 4.57 14.62
N ALA A 80 1.26 4.96 13.39
CA ALA A 80 1.61 6.27 12.85
C ALA A 80 1.07 7.42 13.69
N GLN A 81 -0.22 7.36 14.07
CA GLN A 81 -0.85 8.33 14.96
C GLN A 81 -0.15 8.40 16.32
N GLY A 82 0.19 7.24 16.92
CA GLY A 82 0.87 7.16 18.21
C GLY A 82 2.25 7.80 18.18
N ILE A 83 3.08 7.45 17.19
CA ILE A 83 4.42 8.01 17.00
C ILE A 83 4.33 9.52 16.73
N ALA A 84 3.46 9.92 15.82
CA ALA A 84 3.30 11.32 15.44
C ALA A 84 2.85 12.19 16.62
N ARG A 85 1.90 11.72 17.44
CA ARG A 85 1.46 12.43 18.66
C ARG A 85 2.59 12.56 19.68
N ALA A 86 3.35 11.49 19.90
CA ALA A 86 4.45 11.49 20.87
C ALA A 86 5.57 12.45 20.47
N LEU A 87 5.77 12.69 19.17
CA LEU A 87 6.82 13.55 18.63
C LEU A 87 6.32 14.94 18.20
N GLY A 88 5.01 15.21 18.25
CA GLY A 88 4.43 16.47 17.78
C GLY A 88 4.51 16.65 16.25
N LEU A 89 4.45 15.55 15.48
CA LEU A 89 4.66 15.56 14.03
C LEU A 89 3.34 15.42 13.25
N PRO A 90 3.23 15.98 12.04
CA PRO A 90 2.12 15.72 11.15
C PRO A 90 2.21 14.33 10.49
N CYS A 91 1.05 13.85 10.02
CA CYS A 91 0.91 12.58 9.31
C CYS A 91 0.57 12.79 7.85
N ILE A 92 1.04 11.88 6.98
CA ILE A 92 0.70 11.85 5.56
C ILE A 92 0.02 10.53 5.24
N ALA A 93 -1.19 10.62 4.68
CA ALA A 93 -1.95 9.47 4.22
C ALA A 93 -1.46 9.02 2.83
N VAL A 94 -1.16 7.74 2.67
CA VAL A 94 -0.74 7.18 1.39
C VAL A 94 -1.71 6.09 0.95
N ASN A 95 -2.20 6.19 -0.29
CA ASN A 95 -3.04 5.16 -0.90
C ASN A 95 -2.22 3.92 -1.25
N ALA A 96 -2.72 2.73 -0.89
CA ALA A 96 -2.01 1.47 -1.09
C ALA A 96 -1.77 1.13 -2.57
N LEU A 97 -2.79 1.33 -3.43
CA LEU A 97 -2.69 0.99 -4.85
C LEU A 97 -1.79 1.98 -5.60
N GLU A 98 -1.82 3.25 -5.20
CA GLU A 98 -0.92 4.27 -5.73
C GLU A 98 0.54 3.99 -5.35
N ALA A 99 0.81 3.61 -4.09
CA ALA A 99 2.14 3.21 -3.64
C ALA A 99 2.65 1.99 -4.41
N MET A 100 1.79 0.99 -4.62
CA MET A 100 2.13 -0.19 -5.42
C MET A 100 2.47 0.18 -6.86
N ALA A 101 1.68 1.07 -7.49
CA ALA A 101 1.96 1.52 -8.85
C ALA A 101 3.28 2.31 -8.92
N HIS A 102 3.54 3.16 -7.93
CA HIS A 102 4.77 3.96 -7.84
C HIS A 102 6.02 3.09 -7.68
N TRP A 103 5.91 1.94 -7.03
CA TRP A 103 7.02 0.98 -6.81
C TRP A 103 7.67 0.48 -8.11
N VAL A 104 6.88 0.34 -9.18
CA VAL A 104 7.32 -0.20 -10.47
C VAL A 104 7.16 0.81 -11.63
N ALA A 105 6.91 2.08 -11.32
CA ALA A 105 6.64 3.10 -12.32
C ALA A 105 7.78 3.24 -13.33
N GLN A 106 7.45 3.07 -14.60
CA GLN A 106 8.33 3.28 -15.76
C GLN A 106 7.55 4.02 -16.84
N PRO A 107 8.21 4.82 -17.68
CA PRO A 107 7.55 5.54 -18.77
C PRO A 107 6.74 4.60 -19.68
N GLY A 108 5.48 4.96 -19.92
CA GLY A 108 4.54 4.23 -20.78
C GLY A 108 3.99 2.92 -20.20
N LEU A 109 4.48 2.45 -19.05
CA LEU A 109 4.00 1.22 -18.41
C LEU A 109 2.61 1.44 -17.79
N THR A 110 1.62 0.61 -18.19
CA THR A 110 0.32 0.58 -17.54
C THR A 110 0.36 -0.41 -16.38
N VAL A 111 0.36 0.13 -15.17
CA VAL A 111 0.45 -0.64 -13.93
C VAL A 111 -0.94 -0.85 -13.37
N CYS A 112 -1.27 -2.10 -13.06
CA CYS A 112 -2.54 -2.58 -12.52
C CYS A 112 -2.30 -3.21 -11.14
N PRO A 113 -2.16 -2.40 -10.07
CA PRO A 113 -2.02 -2.92 -8.73
C PRO A 113 -3.30 -3.59 -8.28
N ILE A 114 -3.21 -4.78 -7.71
CA ILE A 114 -4.35 -5.50 -7.15
C ILE A 114 -4.04 -6.14 -5.80
N ARG A 115 -4.96 -5.94 -4.84
CA ARG A 115 -4.95 -6.63 -3.54
C ARG A 115 -6.10 -7.61 -3.46
N ASP A 116 -5.90 -8.70 -2.74
CA ASP A 116 -6.98 -9.67 -2.48
C ASP A 116 -8.04 -9.06 -1.54
N ALA A 117 -9.27 -8.89 -2.04
CA ALA A 117 -10.42 -8.42 -1.27
C ALA A 117 -11.30 -9.57 -0.76
N ARG A 118 -10.80 -10.82 -0.86
CA ARG A 118 -11.48 -12.06 -0.50
C ARG A 118 -12.70 -12.39 -1.40
N SER A 119 -13.14 -13.63 -1.36
CA SER A 119 -14.35 -14.10 -2.08
C SER A 119 -14.31 -13.81 -3.60
N GLY A 120 -13.15 -13.97 -4.23
CA GLY A 120 -12.95 -13.75 -5.67
C GLY A 120 -13.03 -12.26 -6.10
N GLN A 121 -12.94 -11.35 -5.15
CA GLN A 121 -12.89 -9.91 -5.41
C GLN A 121 -11.47 -9.38 -5.22
N VAL A 122 -11.20 -8.25 -5.86
CA VAL A 122 -9.94 -7.52 -5.74
C VAL A 122 -10.20 -6.05 -5.42
N TYR A 123 -9.31 -5.45 -4.64
CA TYR A 123 -9.11 -4.01 -4.68
C TYR A 123 -8.14 -3.73 -5.80
N GLY A 124 -8.50 -2.87 -6.73
CA GLY A 124 -7.69 -2.58 -7.89
C GLY A 124 -7.83 -1.15 -8.38
N ALA A 125 -6.85 -0.71 -9.13
CA ALA A 125 -6.81 0.55 -9.87
C ALA A 125 -5.93 0.37 -11.11
N ALA A 126 -5.78 1.40 -11.93
CA ALA A 126 -4.82 1.40 -13.04
C ALA A 126 -4.13 2.76 -13.11
N PHE A 127 -2.83 2.73 -13.40
CA PHE A 127 -1.98 3.92 -13.49
C PHE A 127 -1.07 3.85 -14.71
N ARG A 128 -0.70 5.01 -15.26
CA ARG A 128 0.35 5.17 -16.27
C ARG A 128 1.02 6.52 -16.09
N ASP A 129 2.34 6.56 -16.13
CA ASP A 129 3.14 7.78 -16.00
C ASP A 129 2.78 8.62 -14.74
N GLY A 130 2.46 7.94 -13.63
CA GLY A 130 2.02 8.56 -12.38
C GLY A 130 0.57 9.05 -12.38
N GLN A 131 -0.15 8.96 -13.50
CA GLN A 131 -1.55 9.34 -13.60
C GLN A 131 -2.46 8.14 -13.36
N ARG A 132 -3.56 8.38 -12.64
CA ARG A 132 -4.62 7.40 -12.42
C ARG A 132 -5.50 7.29 -13.66
N LEU A 133 -5.55 6.10 -14.27
CA LEU A 133 -6.40 5.78 -15.42
C LEU A 133 -7.75 5.16 -15.01
N MET A 134 -7.79 4.52 -13.84
CA MET A 134 -8.98 3.92 -13.28
C MET A 134 -8.97 4.13 -11.77
N GLU A 135 -10.10 4.59 -11.23
CA GLU A 135 -10.28 4.81 -9.80
C GLU A 135 -10.20 3.52 -9.00
N ASP A 136 -9.87 3.67 -7.70
CA ASP A 136 -9.84 2.56 -6.76
C ASP A 136 -11.20 1.87 -6.72
N CYS A 137 -11.20 0.56 -6.91
CA CYS A 137 -12.42 -0.23 -6.92
C CYS A 137 -12.32 -1.46 -6.03
N ALA A 138 -13.49 -2.00 -5.70
CA ALA A 138 -13.66 -3.29 -5.05
C ALA A 138 -14.66 -4.09 -5.86
N MET A 139 -14.20 -4.98 -6.74
CA MET A 139 -15.06 -5.73 -7.65
C MET A 139 -14.58 -7.16 -7.87
N LYS A 140 -15.37 -7.99 -8.55
CA LYS A 140 -14.95 -9.34 -8.95
C LYS A 140 -13.80 -9.23 -9.96
N LEU A 141 -12.85 -10.17 -9.88
CA LEU A 141 -11.70 -10.19 -10.78
C LEU A 141 -12.06 -10.10 -12.27
N PRO A 142 -13.05 -10.88 -12.81
CA PRO A 142 -13.42 -10.79 -14.23
C PRO A 142 -13.89 -9.38 -14.65
N ASP A 143 -14.61 -8.68 -13.79
CA ASP A 143 -15.10 -7.33 -14.09
C ASP A 143 -13.94 -6.32 -14.08
N TYR A 144 -13.00 -6.45 -13.14
CA TYR A 144 -11.79 -5.66 -13.10
C TYR A 144 -10.93 -5.87 -14.35
N LEU A 145 -10.69 -7.13 -14.75
CA LEU A 145 -9.90 -7.46 -15.93
C LEU A 145 -10.53 -6.92 -17.24
N ARG A 146 -11.87 -6.94 -17.31
CA ARG A 146 -12.60 -6.32 -18.43
C ARG A 146 -12.38 -4.81 -18.47
N ALA A 147 -12.47 -4.14 -17.32
CA ALA A 147 -12.28 -2.69 -17.23
C ALA A 147 -10.85 -2.27 -17.60
N VAL A 148 -9.81 -2.91 -17.03
CA VAL A 148 -8.42 -2.55 -17.35
C VAL A 148 -7.99 -3.02 -18.73
N GLY A 149 -8.64 -4.05 -19.27
CA GLY A 149 -8.34 -4.62 -20.59
C GLY A 149 -8.50 -3.63 -21.75
N SER A 150 -9.30 -2.59 -21.60
CA SER A 150 -9.46 -1.52 -22.60
C SER A 150 -8.37 -0.43 -22.53
N LEU A 151 -7.56 -0.38 -21.45
CA LEU A 151 -6.67 0.74 -21.18
C LEU A 151 -5.31 0.64 -21.92
N SER A 152 -4.85 -0.60 -22.22
CA SER A 152 -3.54 -0.81 -22.84
C SER A 152 -3.41 -2.20 -23.48
N ASN A 153 -2.51 -2.30 -24.45
CA ASN A 153 -2.12 -3.57 -25.04
C ASN A 153 -1.22 -4.42 -24.11
N GLN A 154 -0.56 -3.80 -23.14
CA GLN A 154 0.24 -4.48 -22.13
C GLN A 154 -0.11 -3.94 -20.74
N LEU A 155 -0.40 -4.83 -19.82
CA LEU A 155 -0.87 -4.55 -18.47
C LEU A 155 0.04 -5.24 -17.46
N TYR A 156 0.65 -4.48 -16.56
CA TYR A 156 1.57 -4.98 -15.55
C TYR A 156 0.87 -5.11 -14.20
N PHE A 157 0.72 -6.34 -13.72
CA PHE A 157 0.01 -6.66 -12.48
C PHE A 157 0.98 -6.93 -11.33
N LEU A 158 0.70 -6.37 -10.15
CA LEU A 158 1.44 -6.63 -8.92
C LEU A 158 0.51 -6.61 -7.71
N GLY A 159 1.05 -7.04 -6.57
CA GLY A 159 0.33 -7.16 -5.29
C GLY A 159 -0.05 -8.60 -4.97
N ASP A 160 -0.56 -8.79 -3.77
CA ASP A 160 -1.02 -10.09 -3.27
C ASP A 160 -2.19 -10.65 -4.10
N GLY A 161 -3.05 -9.78 -4.63
CA GLY A 161 -4.09 -10.18 -5.58
C GLY A 161 -3.50 -10.77 -6.87
N ALA A 162 -2.41 -10.21 -7.40
CA ALA A 162 -1.73 -10.76 -8.58
C ALA A 162 -1.01 -12.08 -8.27
N ALA A 163 -0.47 -12.24 -7.06
CA ALA A 163 0.12 -13.50 -6.61
C ALA A 163 -0.92 -14.63 -6.57
N ILE A 164 -2.11 -14.35 -6.03
CA ILE A 164 -3.17 -15.34 -5.84
C ILE A 164 -3.89 -15.64 -7.16
N GLN A 165 -4.14 -14.62 -7.99
CA GLN A 165 -5.01 -14.70 -9.17
C GLN A 165 -4.22 -14.76 -10.50
N GLY A 166 -2.89 -14.90 -10.45
CA GLY A 166 -2.03 -14.77 -11.62
C GLY A 166 -2.40 -15.69 -12.78
N GLU A 167 -2.84 -16.93 -12.49
CA GLU A 167 -3.29 -17.87 -13.52
C GLU A 167 -4.57 -17.39 -14.20
N ALA A 168 -5.58 -16.97 -13.43
CA ALA A 168 -6.83 -16.43 -13.98
C ALA A 168 -6.61 -15.14 -14.80
N ILE A 169 -5.66 -14.30 -14.39
CA ILE A 169 -5.27 -13.10 -15.13
C ILE A 169 -4.67 -13.47 -16.49
N ARG A 170 -3.75 -14.46 -16.53
CA ARG A 170 -3.13 -14.93 -17.78
C ARG A 170 -4.13 -15.57 -18.70
N GLN A 171 -5.06 -16.38 -18.16
CA GLN A 171 -6.13 -17.00 -18.95
C GLN A 171 -7.05 -15.96 -19.59
N ALA A 172 -7.37 -14.88 -18.86
CA ALA A 172 -8.28 -13.85 -19.37
C ALA A 172 -7.63 -12.89 -20.38
N LEU A 173 -6.37 -12.55 -20.21
CA LEU A 173 -5.69 -11.49 -20.98
C LEU A 173 -4.58 -11.99 -21.91
N GLY A 174 -4.18 -13.25 -21.78
CA GLY A 174 -3.14 -13.87 -22.59
C GLY A 174 -1.79 -13.14 -22.46
N ALA A 175 -1.11 -12.95 -23.58
CA ALA A 175 0.20 -12.28 -23.65
C ALA A 175 0.17 -10.79 -23.24
N ARG A 176 -1.00 -10.20 -23.08
CA ARG A 176 -1.17 -8.82 -22.61
C ARG A 176 -0.93 -8.67 -21.10
N ALA A 177 -1.02 -9.76 -20.34
CA ALA A 177 -0.82 -9.76 -18.89
C ALA A 177 0.63 -10.05 -18.54
N VAL A 178 1.29 -9.11 -17.93
CA VAL A 178 2.61 -9.28 -17.32
C VAL A 178 2.43 -9.28 -15.81
N ILE A 179 2.75 -10.40 -15.15
CA ILE A 179 2.74 -10.48 -13.69
C ILE A 179 4.13 -10.12 -13.19
N ALA A 180 4.21 -9.25 -12.20
CA ALA A 180 5.45 -8.86 -11.57
C ALA A 180 6.24 -10.09 -11.07
N PRO A 181 7.56 -10.13 -11.23
CA PRO A 181 8.39 -11.17 -10.63
C PRO A 181 8.33 -11.10 -9.10
N ALA A 182 8.66 -12.20 -8.42
CA ALA A 182 8.47 -12.38 -6.99
C ALA A 182 9.04 -11.23 -6.13
N HIS A 183 10.20 -10.67 -6.49
CA HIS A 183 10.85 -9.58 -5.74
C HIS A 183 10.16 -8.21 -5.90
N LEU A 184 9.37 -8.02 -6.96
CA LEU A 184 8.58 -6.80 -7.22
C LEU A 184 7.09 -6.96 -6.91
N LEU A 185 6.64 -8.20 -6.69
CA LEU A 185 5.22 -8.52 -6.53
C LEU A 185 4.61 -7.88 -5.28
N GLN A 186 5.39 -7.78 -4.22
CA GLN A 186 4.98 -7.21 -2.93
C GLN A 186 5.82 -5.96 -2.63
N PRO A 187 5.32 -4.74 -2.88
CA PRO A 187 6.06 -3.51 -2.58
C PRO A 187 6.27 -3.32 -1.07
N GLY A 188 7.20 -2.47 -0.74
CA GLY A 188 7.48 -2.06 0.62
C GLY A 188 7.13 -0.59 0.88
N ALA A 189 7.45 -0.12 2.09
CA ALA A 189 7.17 1.23 2.55
C ALA A 189 8.00 2.32 1.84
N ALA A 190 9.07 1.97 1.11
CA ALA A 190 9.88 2.94 0.37
C ALA A 190 9.06 3.70 -0.68
N ALA A 191 8.15 3.00 -1.40
CA ALA A 191 7.25 3.66 -2.34
C ALA A 191 6.26 4.61 -1.63
N ALA A 192 5.77 4.22 -0.45
CA ALA A 192 4.91 5.07 0.36
C ALA A 192 5.66 6.31 0.87
N ALA A 193 6.93 6.17 1.29
CA ALA A 193 7.78 7.28 1.70
C ALA A 193 8.01 8.28 0.55
N ALA A 194 8.29 7.77 -0.66
CA ALA A 194 8.51 8.61 -1.84
C ALA A 194 7.25 9.37 -2.27
N LEU A 195 6.07 8.73 -2.18
CA LEU A 195 4.79 9.41 -2.43
C LEU A 195 4.48 10.44 -1.35
N ALA A 196 4.69 10.11 -0.08
CA ALA A 196 4.51 11.04 1.02
C ALA A 196 5.39 12.29 0.87
N PHE A 197 6.62 12.14 0.40
CA PHE A 197 7.50 13.27 0.11
C PHE A 197 6.92 14.23 -0.96
N LYS A 198 6.17 13.70 -1.93
CA LYS A 198 5.49 14.51 -2.96
C LYS A 198 4.20 15.17 -2.45
N LYS A 199 3.63 14.65 -1.36
CA LYS A 199 2.34 15.06 -0.77
C LYS A 199 2.49 15.73 0.60
N MET A 200 3.63 16.38 0.86
CA MET A 200 3.86 17.02 2.18
C MET A 200 2.88 18.15 2.49
N ASP A 201 2.35 18.80 1.47
CA ASP A 201 1.30 19.81 1.56
C ASP A 201 -0.08 19.24 1.95
N GLU A 202 -0.27 17.91 1.78
CA GLU A 202 -1.46 17.18 2.22
C GLU A 202 -1.33 16.66 3.67
N ALA A 203 -0.27 17.02 4.41
CA ALA A 203 -0.05 16.56 5.76
C ALA A 203 -1.16 17.00 6.72
N VAL A 204 -1.58 16.11 7.60
CA VAL A 204 -2.69 16.33 8.53
C VAL A 204 -2.25 16.08 9.98
N GLU A 205 -3.00 16.64 10.92
CA GLU A 205 -2.87 16.30 12.34
C GLU A 205 -3.06 14.79 12.56
N PRO A 206 -2.34 14.17 13.50
CA PRO A 206 -2.40 12.71 13.72
C PRO A 206 -3.82 12.16 13.90
N GLY A 207 -4.71 12.92 14.55
CA GLY A 207 -6.09 12.51 14.75
C GLY A 207 -6.96 12.49 13.49
N ARG A 208 -6.50 13.11 12.41
CA ARG A 208 -7.19 13.14 11.11
C ARG A 208 -6.69 12.06 10.14
N LEU A 209 -5.61 11.36 10.47
CA LEU A 209 -5.15 10.23 9.67
C LEU A 209 -6.14 9.07 9.83
N MET A 210 -6.90 8.73 8.81
CA MET A 210 -7.96 7.73 8.89
C MET A 210 -7.78 6.61 7.87
N PRO A 211 -8.12 5.36 8.22
CA PRO A 211 -8.20 4.27 7.25
C PRO A 211 -9.22 4.55 6.15
N VAL A 212 -8.89 4.15 4.91
CA VAL A 212 -9.80 4.19 3.77
C VAL A 212 -10.32 2.79 3.47
N TYR A 213 -11.64 2.63 3.51
CA TYR A 213 -12.31 1.36 3.28
C TYR A 213 -13.19 1.44 2.02
N LEU A 214 -12.86 0.67 1.00
CA LEU A 214 -13.70 0.53 -0.20
C LEU A 214 -14.84 -0.49 -0.01
N ARG A 215 -14.80 -1.26 1.10
CA ARG A 215 -15.83 -2.24 1.47
C ARG A 215 -16.08 -2.22 2.96
N ALA A 216 -17.32 -2.50 3.35
CA ALA A 216 -17.64 -2.74 4.75
C ALA A 216 -16.86 -3.93 5.34
N PRO A 217 -16.55 -3.94 6.64
CA PRO A 217 -15.90 -5.07 7.31
C PRO A 217 -16.63 -6.40 7.03
N GLN A 218 -15.87 -7.51 7.00
CA GLN A 218 -16.43 -8.83 6.70
C GLN A 218 -17.56 -9.23 7.67
N ALA A 219 -17.43 -8.86 8.94
CA ALA A 219 -18.43 -9.14 9.97
C ALA A 219 -19.78 -8.45 9.66
N VAL A 220 -19.76 -7.20 9.22
CA VAL A 220 -20.98 -6.45 8.84
C VAL A 220 -21.65 -7.11 7.63
N ARG A 221 -20.88 -7.48 6.60
CA ARG A 221 -21.39 -8.16 5.40
C ARG A 221 -21.94 -9.56 5.66
N GLN A 222 -21.44 -10.27 6.69
CA GLN A 222 -21.97 -11.56 7.10
C GLN A 222 -23.31 -11.43 7.84
N LEU A 223 -23.50 -10.36 8.61
CA LEU A 223 -24.78 -10.04 9.24
C LEU A 223 -25.83 -9.70 8.19
N GLU A 224 -25.54 -8.79 7.25
CA GLU A 224 -26.44 -8.44 6.15
C GLU A 224 -26.90 -9.63 5.29
N ARG A 225 -26.05 -10.67 5.15
CA ARG A 225 -26.41 -11.91 4.43
C ARG A 225 -27.25 -12.89 5.24
N ARG A 226 -27.33 -12.73 6.56
CA ARG A 226 -28.13 -13.59 7.45
C ARG A 226 -29.54 -13.05 7.65
N ASP A 227 -29.69 -11.74 7.45
CA ASP A 227 -30.94 -10.99 7.68
C ASP A 227 -31.73 -10.74 6.37
N GLY A 228 -31.23 -11.21 5.21
CA GLY A 228 -31.87 -11.16 3.90
C GLY A 228 -31.99 -12.57 3.28
#